data_191e18fb668da6240ee98b03a417c52e
#
_entry.id   191e18fb668da6240ee98b03a417c52e
#
_cell.length_a   1.000
_cell.length_b   1.000
_cell.length_c   1.000
_cell.angle_alpha   90.00
_cell.angle_beta   90.00
_cell.angle_gamma   90.00
#
_symmetry.space_group_name_H-M   'P 1'
#
loop_
_entity.id
_entity.type
_entity.pdbx_description
1 polymer ?
#
loop_
_entity_poly.entity_id
_entity_poly.type
_entity_poly.pdbx_seq_one_letter_code
_entity_poly.pdbx_strand_id
1 'polypeptide(L)'
;MRSRARERLVAELSTYHAEVDRDGTVWRIRVPEVARTTQARTLREVEAMARDLIAIMDDIPADSFDLEVTLTLPSEVRAELDRSAELREQAARSQAQAAQLVRRAARRLRDQGLPLQDVGKALGVSFQRAKQLIDEADKLAS
;
A
#
# COMPACT_ATOMS: atom_id res chain seq x y z
N MET A 1 35.45 2.64 -25.05
CA MET A 1 34.75 3.85 -24.61
C MET A 1 33.27 3.90 -25.00
N ARG A 2 32.91 3.41 -26.17
CA ARG A 2 31.50 3.35 -26.60
C ARG A 2 30.66 2.32 -25.82
N SER A 3 31.26 1.23 -25.30
CA SER A 3 30.56 0.21 -24.53
C SER A 3 30.15 0.67 -23.13
N ARG A 4 30.99 1.47 -22.45
CA ARG A 4 30.67 1.98 -21.11
C ARG A 4 29.49 2.98 -21.11
N ALA A 5 29.41 3.82 -22.14
CA ALA A 5 28.30 4.74 -22.29
C ALA A 5 26.98 4.05 -22.61
N ARG A 6 27.02 2.97 -23.41
CA ARG A 6 25.86 2.12 -23.69
C ARG A 6 25.41 1.34 -22.44
N GLU A 7 26.36 0.78 -21.71
CA GLU A 7 26.09 0.09 -20.46
C GLU A 7 25.49 1.01 -19.42
N ARG A 8 25.96 2.25 -19.32
CA ARG A 8 25.37 3.29 -18.47
C ARG A 8 23.94 3.61 -18.86
N LEU A 9 23.67 3.80 -20.14
CA LEU A 9 22.34 4.11 -20.63
C LEU A 9 21.35 2.98 -20.38
N VAL A 10 21.78 1.74 -20.59
CA VAL A 10 20.99 0.54 -20.33
C VAL A 10 20.74 0.39 -18.83
N ALA A 11 21.75 0.64 -17.98
CA ALA A 11 21.61 0.58 -16.53
C ALA A 11 20.70 1.68 -15.96
N GLU A 12 20.80 2.91 -16.51
CA GLU A 12 19.93 4.03 -16.12
C GLU A 12 18.46 3.76 -16.44
N LEU A 13 18.18 2.94 -17.47
CA LEU A 13 16.84 2.56 -17.89
C LEU A 13 16.43 1.20 -17.31
N SER A 14 17.35 0.52 -16.61
CA SER A 14 17.11 -0.82 -16.11
C SER A 14 16.69 -0.81 -14.65
N THR A 15 15.81 -1.72 -14.32
CA THR A 15 15.44 -2.02 -12.95
C THR A 15 16.17 -3.28 -12.51
N TYR A 16 16.87 -3.19 -11.38
CA TYR A 16 17.48 -4.35 -10.74
C TYR A 16 16.56 -4.85 -9.61
N HIS A 17 16.70 -6.12 -9.29
CA HIS A 17 15.87 -6.77 -8.30
C HIS A 17 16.72 -7.29 -7.15
N ALA A 18 16.33 -6.98 -5.92
CA ALA A 18 16.93 -7.55 -4.73
C ALA A 18 15.91 -8.46 -4.05
N GLU A 19 16.21 -9.74 -4.00
CA GLU A 19 15.41 -10.75 -3.30
C GLU A 19 15.99 -10.92 -1.90
N VAL A 20 15.21 -10.60 -0.88
CA VAL A 20 15.67 -10.53 0.51
C VAL A 20 14.93 -11.54 1.37
N ASP A 21 15.68 -12.33 2.11
CA ASP A 21 15.13 -13.27 3.09
C ASP A 21 16.01 -13.31 4.34
N ARG A 22 15.43 -13.79 5.42
CA ARG A 22 16.13 -13.92 6.70
C ARG A 22 16.97 -15.19 6.70
N ASP A 23 18.27 -15.04 7.02
CA ASP A 23 19.21 -16.15 7.15
C ASP A 23 19.91 -16.03 8.52
N GLY A 24 19.39 -16.73 9.52
CA GLY A 24 19.90 -16.64 10.88
C GLY A 24 19.74 -15.24 11.45
N THR A 25 20.86 -14.54 11.66
CA THR A 25 20.88 -13.19 12.25
C THR A 25 21.06 -12.08 11.21
N VAL A 26 21.11 -12.43 9.93
CA VAL A 26 21.32 -11.45 8.85
C VAL A 26 20.20 -11.53 7.83
N TRP A 27 20.08 -10.49 7.02
CA TRP A 27 19.22 -10.46 5.86
C TRP A 27 20.05 -10.77 4.63
N ARG A 28 19.75 -11.87 3.98
CA ARG A 28 20.41 -12.27 2.74
C ARG A 28 19.77 -11.53 1.58
N ILE A 29 20.62 -10.97 0.72
CA ILE A 29 20.19 -10.15 -0.42
C ILE A 29 20.77 -10.79 -1.68
N ARG A 30 19.89 -11.33 -2.51
CA ARG A 30 20.26 -11.91 -3.80
C ARG A 30 19.86 -10.95 -4.92
N VAL A 31 20.80 -10.65 -5.81
CA VAL A 31 20.55 -9.83 -6.98
C VAL A 31 20.78 -10.68 -8.23
N PRO A 32 19.69 -11.19 -8.84
CA PRO A 32 19.80 -12.12 -9.98
C PRO A 32 20.56 -11.54 -11.18
N GLU A 33 20.38 -10.25 -11.47
CA GLU A 33 20.97 -9.58 -12.64
C GLU A 33 22.51 -9.60 -12.62
N VAL A 34 23.11 -9.62 -11.44
CA VAL A 34 24.57 -9.71 -11.30
C VAL A 34 25.01 -11.08 -10.79
N ALA A 35 24.09 -12.00 -10.57
CA ALA A 35 24.32 -13.36 -10.08
C ALA A 35 25.17 -13.38 -8.80
N ARG A 36 24.90 -12.49 -7.87
CA ARG A 36 25.65 -12.35 -6.61
C ARG A 36 24.69 -12.17 -5.44
N THR A 37 25.22 -12.48 -4.27
CA THR A 37 24.52 -12.34 -2.99
C THR A 37 25.36 -11.50 -2.04
N THR A 38 24.71 -10.65 -1.29
CA THR A 38 25.29 -9.92 -0.17
C THR A 38 24.38 -10.06 1.05
N GLN A 39 24.70 -9.38 2.14
CA GLN A 39 23.92 -9.46 3.36
C GLN A 39 23.88 -8.11 4.08
N ALA A 40 22.85 -7.93 4.89
CA ALA A 40 22.71 -6.77 5.77
C ALA A 40 22.32 -7.25 7.17
N ARG A 41 22.67 -6.47 8.17
CA ARG A 41 22.27 -6.76 9.55
C ARG A 41 20.85 -6.33 9.85
N THR A 42 20.39 -5.28 9.18
CA THR A 42 19.05 -4.71 9.36
C THR A 42 18.39 -4.51 8.01
N LEU A 43 17.06 -4.48 8.00
CA LEU A 43 16.31 -4.18 6.77
C LEU A 43 16.60 -2.77 6.25
N ARG A 44 16.93 -1.84 7.15
CA ARG A 44 17.28 -0.47 6.78
C ARG A 44 18.50 -0.40 5.86
N GLU A 45 19.45 -1.32 6.05
CA GLU A 45 20.71 -1.36 5.29
C GLU A 45 20.59 -2.09 3.95
N VAL A 46 19.48 -2.80 3.72
CA VAL A 46 19.32 -3.68 2.54
C VAL A 46 19.47 -2.92 1.23
N GLU A 47 18.81 -1.79 1.09
CA GLU A 47 18.86 -1.02 -0.16
C GLU A 47 20.29 -0.55 -0.47
N ALA A 48 20.97 0.01 0.51
CA ALA A 48 22.35 0.48 0.36
C ALA A 48 23.30 -0.67 -0.01
N MET A 49 23.17 -1.82 0.66
CA MET A 49 24.01 -2.99 0.39
C MET A 49 23.78 -3.56 -1.00
N ALA A 50 22.52 -3.61 -1.44
CA ALA A 50 22.18 -4.08 -2.80
C ALA A 50 22.71 -3.13 -3.86
N ARG A 51 22.57 -1.83 -3.66
CA ARG A 51 23.09 -0.81 -4.59
C ARG A 51 24.60 -0.86 -4.70
N ASP A 52 25.30 -1.01 -3.57
CA ASP A 52 26.76 -1.14 -3.55
C ASP A 52 27.22 -2.37 -4.33
N LEU A 53 26.55 -3.49 -4.16
CA LEU A 53 26.86 -4.72 -4.88
C LEU A 53 26.70 -4.53 -6.39
N ILE A 54 25.58 -3.98 -6.82
CA ILE A 54 25.29 -3.72 -8.23
C ILE A 54 26.31 -2.75 -8.82
N ALA A 55 26.57 -1.66 -8.11
CA ALA A 55 27.53 -0.64 -8.55
C ALA A 55 28.93 -1.23 -8.78
N ILE A 56 29.38 -2.11 -7.88
CA ILE A 56 30.67 -2.76 -7.99
C ILE A 56 30.69 -3.78 -9.14
N MET A 57 29.63 -4.60 -9.24
CA MET A 57 29.61 -5.69 -10.22
C MET A 57 29.45 -5.18 -11.65
N ASP A 58 28.64 -4.16 -11.88
CA ASP A 58 28.36 -3.62 -13.22
C ASP A 58 29.13 -2.34 -13.53
N ASP A 59 29.96 -1.87 -12.60
CA ASP A 59 30.79 -0.66 -12.73
C ASP A 59 29.96 0.56 -13.15
N ILE A 60 28.89 0.80 -12.38
CA ILE A 60 27.96 1.92 -12.57
C ILE A 60 27.72 2.66 -11.27
N PRO A 61 27.28 3.93 -11.30
CA PRO A 61 26.94 4.63 -10.07
C PRO A 61 25.78 3.99 -9.35
N ALA A 62 25.82 3.98 -8.02
CA ALA A 62 24.81 3.34 -7.17
C ALA A 62 23.43 3.99 -7.27
N ASP A 63 23.34 5.22 -7.77
CA ASP A 63 22.10 5.98 -7.94
C ASP A 63 21.62 6.06 -9.41
N SER A 64 22.24 5.28 -10.31
CA SER A 64 21.96 5.36 -11.74
C SER A 64 20.91 4.39 -12.24
N PHE A 65 20.27 3.63 -11.36
CA PHE A 65 19.30 2.60 -11.71
C PHE A 65 18.19 2.52 -10.65
N ASP A 66 17.07 1.94 -11.06
CA ASP A 66 15.98 1.64 -10.15
C ASP A 66 16.21 0.28 -9.48
N LEU A 67 15.80 0.16 -8.23
CA LEU A 67 15.92 -1.07 -7.47
C LEU A 67 14.57 -1.45 -6.88
N GLU A 68 14.11 -2.65 -7.21
CA GLU A 68 12.93 -3.25 -6.59
C GLU A 68 13.38 -4.27 -5.55
N VAL A 69 12.93 -4.08 -4.31
CA VAL A 69 13.23 -4.96 -3.20
C VAL A 69 12.01 -5.83 -2.91
N THR A 70 12.19 -7.15 -2.99
CA THR A 70 11.17 -8.13 -2.63
C THR A 70 11.58 -8.84 -1.36
N LEU A 71 10.78 -8.69 -0.31
CA LEU A 71 11.03 -9.30 0.98
C LEU A 71 10.23 -10.59 1.11
N THR A 72 10.94 -11.71 1.31
CA THR A 72 10.32 -12.99 1.60
C THR A 72 10.24 -13.18 3.12
N LEU A 73 9.03 -13.23 3.63
CA LEU A 73 8.77 -13.47 5.05
C LEU A 73 8.44 -14.96 5.28
N PRO A 74 8.61 -15.46 6.51
CA PRO A 74 8.12 -16.79 6.86
C PRO A 74 6.66 -16.95 6.45
N SER A 75 6.29 -18.13 5.96
CA SER A 75 4.94 -18.37 5.42
C SER A 75 3.84 -18.06 6.41
N GLU A 76 4.05 -18.35 7.69
CA GLU A 76 3.09 -18.05 8.76
C GLU A 76 2.86 -16.54 8.91
N VAL A 77 3.93 -15.76 8.89
CA VAL A 77 3.85 -14.30 8.98
C VAL A 77 3.14 -13.72 7.75
N ARG A 78 3.48 -14.22 6.57
CA ARG A 78 2.83 -13.80 5.33
C ARG A 78 1.33 -14.09 5.36
N ALA A 79 0.94 -15.28 5.82
CA ALA A 79 -0.46 -15.66 5.94
C ALA A 79 -1.22 -14.75 6.91
N GLU A 80 -0.61 -14.42 8.03
CA GLU A 80 -1.20 -13.50 9.02
C GLU A 80 -1.39 -12.09 8.45
N LEU A 81 -0.40 -11.57 7.72
CA LEU A 81 -0.49 -10.26 7.08
C LEU A 81 -1.56 -10.23 5.98
N ASP A 82 -1.62 -11.29 5.18
CA ASP A 82 -2.65 -11.41 4.12
C ASP A 82 -4.04 -11.48 4.73
N ARG A 83 -4.20 -12.24 5.82
CA ARG A 83 -5.48 -12.31 6.53
C ARG A 83 -5.87 -10.95 7.13
N SER A 84 -4.90 -10.24 7.69
CA SER A 84 -5.13 -8.90 8.21
C SER A 84 -5.62 -7.95 7.11
N ALA A 85 -5.00 -8.01 5.93
CA ALA A 85 -5.41 -7.19 4.79
C ALA A 85 -6.85 -7.50 4.34
N GLU A 86 -7.21 -8.78 4.26
CA GLU A 86 -8.57 -9.21 3.93
C GLU A 86 -9.60 -8.69 4.92
N LEU A 87 -9.30 -8.80 6.21
CA LEU A 87 -10.20 -8.32 7.27
C LEU A 87 -10.38 -6.81 7.22
N ARG A 88 -9.33 -6.06 6.91
CA ARG A 88 -9.43 -4.60 6.73
C ARG A 88 -10.31 -4.24 5.55
N GLU A 89 -10.19 -4.96 4.44
CA GLU A 89 -11.06 -4.77 3.29
C GLU A 89 -12.52 -5.05 3.61
N GLN A 90 -12.78 -6.16 4.31
CA GLN A 90 -14.14 -6.51 4.76
C GLN A 90 -14.71 -5.44 5.69
N ALA A 91 -13.90 -4.95 6.63
CA ALA A 91 -14.31 -3.89 7.55
C ALA A 91 -14.65 -2.61 6.79
N ALA A 92 -13.84 -2.23 5.80
CA ALA A 92 -14.08 -1.04 4.98
C ALA A 92 -15.39 -1.17 4.19
N ARG A 93 -15.64 -2.35 3.58
CA ARG A 93 -16.89 -2.61 2.86
C ARG A 93 -18.10 -2.57 3.77
N SER A 94 -17.99 -3.19 4.95
CA SER A 94 -19.07 -3.19 5.94
C SER A 94 -19.36 -1.78 6.44
N GLN A 95 -18.33 -1.00 6.67
CA GLN A 95 -18.47 0.39 7.11
C GLN A 95 -19.15 1.26 6.05
N ALA A 96 -18.76 1.09 4.78
CA ALA A 96 -19.38 1.78 3.66
C ALA A 96 -20.86 1.40 3.50
N GLN A 97 -21.17 0.12 3.66
CA GLN A 97 -22.54 -0.38 3.60
C GLN A 97 -23.38 0.17 4.75
N ALA A 98 -22.85 0.18 5.96
CA ALA A 98 -23.52 0.75 7.13
C ALA A 98 -23.83 2.25 6.93
N ALA A 99 -22.87 3.00 6.43
CA ALA A 99 -23.04 4.42 6.12
C ALA A 99 -24.13 4.64 5.07
N GLN A 100 -24.17 3.81 4.03
CA GLN A 100 -25.20 3.88 3.00
C GLN A 100 -26.59 3.64 3.58
N LEU A 101 -26.72 2.66 4.46
CA LEU A 101 -28.01 2.35 5.11
C LEU A 101 -28.49 3.51 5.97
N VAL A 102 -27.61 4.16 6.72
CA VAL A 102 -27.95 5.32 7.53
C VAL A 102 -28.41 6.48 6.64
N ARG A 103 -27.72 6.74 5.53
CA ARG A 103 -28.15 7.77 4.58
C ARG A 103 -29.53 7.48 4.00
N ARG A 104 -29.79 6.23 3.64
CA ARG A 104 -31.11 5.81 3.14
C ARG A 104 -32.18 5.98 4.20
N ALA A 105 -31.92 5.62 5.43
CA ALA A 105 -32.85 5.79 6.54
C ALA A 105 -33.18 7.27 6.76
N ALA A 106 -32.17 8.13 6.77
CA ALA A 106 -32.37 9.58 6.88
C ALA A 106 -33.25 10.10 5.73
N ARG A 107 -32.99 9.70 4.52
CA ARG A 107 -33.76 10.11 3.35
C ARG A 107 -35.21 9.65 3.44
N ARG A 108 -35.45 8.40 3.83
CA ARG A 108 -36.81 7.86 3.98
C ARG A 108 -37.62 8.66 5.01
N LEU A 109 -37.01 9.00 6.15
CA LEU A 109 -37.67 9.82 7.17
C LEU A 109 -37.99 11.21 6.66
N ARG A 110 -37.07 11.82 5.93
CA ARG A 110 -37.27 13.13 5.33
C ARG A 110 -38.40 13.08 4.29
N ASP A 111 -38.47 12.05 3.47
CA ASP A 111 -39.53 11.86 2.48
C ASP A 111 -40.90 11.67 3.13
N GLN A 112 -40.96 11.15 4.35
CA GLN A 112 -42.18 11.06 5.14
C GLN A 112 -42.61 12.40 5.73
N GLY A 113 -41.85 13.46 5.49
CA GLY A 113 -42.19 14.80 5.94
C GLY A 113 -41.58 15.21 7.28
N LEU A 114 -40.66 14.40 7.85
CA LEU A 114 -40.05 14.76 9.13
C LEU A 114 -39.12 15.94 8.94
N PRO A 115 -39.20 16.95 9.87
CA PRO A 115 -38.20 17.99 9.93
C PRO A 115 -36.81 17.43 10.24
N LEU A 116 -35.76 18.14 9.84
CA LEU A 116 -34.36 17.69 10.05
C LEU A 116 -34.05 17.40 11.53
N GLN A 117 -34.63 18.18 12.44
CA GLN A 117 -34.46 17.95 13.88
C GLN A 117 -35.01 16.60 14.32
N ASP A 118 -36.15 16.22 13.78
CA ASP A 118 -36.79 14.95 14.10
C ASP A 118 -36.02 13.79 13.48
N VAL A 119 -35.50 13.96 12.26
CA VAL A 119 -34.61 12.97 11.63
C VAL A 119 -33.40 12.74 12.49
N GLY A 120 -32.74 13.79 12.95
CA GLY A 120 -31.59 13.69 13.86
C GLY A 120 -31.91 12.94 15.13
N LYS A 121 -33.04 13.27 15.77
CA LYS A 121 -33.47 12.58 16.98
C LYS A 121 -33.79 11.11 16.75
N ALA A 122 -34.48 10.79 15.67
CA ALA A 122 -34.82 9.41 15.32
C ALA A 122 -33.59 8.56 15.07
N LEU A 123 -32.56 9.12 14.44
CA LEU A 123 -31.31 8.41 14.13
C LEU A 123 -30.28 8.51 15.26
N GLY A 124 -30.52 9.29 16.29
CA GLY A 124 -29.57 9.47 17.39
C GLY A 124 -28.37 10.33 17.01
N VAL A 125 -28.53 11.27 16.07
CA VAL A 125 -27.45 12.15 15.61
C VAL A 125 -27.86 13.62 15.75
N SER A 126 -26.91 14.54 15.63
CA SER A 126 -27.17 15.96 15.65
C SER A 126 -27.95 16.44 14.42
N PHE A 127 -28.57 17.60 14.54
CA PHE A 127 -29.22 18.27 13.39
C PHE A 127 -28.26 18.45 12.21
N GLN A 128 -27.05 18.91 12.49
CA GLN A 128 -26.02 19.10 11.45
C GLN A 128 -25.66 17.79 10.75
N ARG A 129 -25.51 16.71 11.51
CA ARG A 129 -25.21 15.41 10.95
C ARG A 129 -26.38 14.87 10.10
N ALA A 130 -27.63 15.07 10.56
CA ALA A 130 -28.81 14.70 9.80
C ALA A 130 -28.84 15.41 8.44
N LYS A 131 -28.56 16.72 8.44
CA LYS A 131 -28.46 17.49 7.20
C LYS A 131 -27.39 16.96 6.25
N GLN A 132 -26.20 16.68 6.77
CA GLN A 132 -25.10 16.09 5.98
C GLN A 132 -25.50 14.76 5.36
N LEU A 133 -26.14 13.88 6.10
CA LEU A 133 -26.57 12.57 5.61
C LEU A 133 -27.55 12.69 4.45
N ILE A 134 -28.48 13.63 4.53
CA ILE A 134 -29.47 13.88 3.49
C ILE A 134 -28.80 14.49 2.26
N ASP A 135 -27.92 15.47 2.43
CA ASP A 135 -27.18 16.09 1.34
C ASP A 135 -26.31 15.06 0.60
N GLU A 136 -25.65 14.15 1.34
CA GLU A 136 -24.86 13.06 0.77
C GLU A 136 -25.75 12.08 -0.01
N ALA A 137 -26.94 11.75 0.51
CA ALA A 137 -27.90 10.88 -0.16
C ALA A 137 -28.38 11.51 -1.46
N ASP A 138 -28.66 12.82 -1.49
CA ASP A 138 -29.07 13.55 -2.68
C ASP A 138 -27.96 13.58 -3.74
N LYS A 139 -26.71 13.76 -3.34
CA LYS A 139 -25.55 13.71 -4.24
C LYS A 139 -25.41 12.36 -4.91
N LEU A 140 -25.63 11.27 -4.18
CA LEU A 140 -25.48 9.91 -4.70
C LEU A 140 -26.65 9.51 -5.60
N ALA A 141 -27.82 10.15 -5.47
CA ALA A 141 -28.99 9.88 -6.29
C ALA A 141 -28.97 10.64 -7.64
N SER A 142 -28.10 11.64 -7.78
CA SER A 142 -27.92 12.38 -9.03
C SER A 142 -26.68 11.91 -9.76
#